data_da38ba926c61a429111fcbc58c730dca
#
_entry.id   da38ba926c61a429111fcbc58c730dca
#
_cell.length_a   1.000
_cell.length_b   1.000
_cell.length_c   1.000
_cell.angle_alpha   90.00
_cell.angle_beta   90.00
_cell.angle_gamma   90.00
#
_symmetry.space_group_name_H-M   'P 1'
#
loop_
_entity.id
_entity.type
_entity.pdbx_description
1 polymer ?
#
loop_
_entity_poly.entity_id
_entity_poly.type
_entity_poly.pdbx_seq_one_letter_code
_entity_poly.pdbx_strand_id
1 'polypeptide(L)'
;MGRLLGEGGCPWDRQQTHNSLLRFLLDEAYEAAAALVAEDWQGFWDELGDVLLQVAFHAVMEGPGQFDAVVLGQVEKLIRRHPHVFHDGAPQVRDAEAVMANWESQKRREGKKPQQAEWMLPALVWAKRMSRRRLTPQTEVYQGISGLLEVYRQSAPDKLEEILGDAGWAVAAAGAQWGLDAEWALWKALSRCQKRAQPASLESDTTAT
;
A
#
# COMPACT_ATOMS: atom_id res chain seq x y z
N MET A 1 -22.11 12.52 1.39
CA MET A 1 -22.41 11.08 1.64
C MET A 1 -23.84 10.86 2.15
N GLY A 2 -24.28 11.44 3.24
CA GLY A 2 -25.65 11.16 3.78
C GLY A 2 -26.78 11.40 2.79
N ARG A 3 -26.67 12.40 1.91
CA ARG A 3 -27.64 12.64 0.83
C ARG A 3 -27.61 11.58 -0.27
N LEU A 4 -26.43 11.06 -0.61
CA LEU A 4 -26.27 10.01 -1.63
C LEU A 4 -26.84 8.67 -1.17
N LEU A 5 -26.67 8.34 0.10
CA LEU A 5 -27.12 7.07 0.70
C LEU A 5 -28.54 7.14 1.29
N GLY A 6 -29.07 8.35 1.49
CA GLY A 6 -30.39 8.59 2.08
C GLY A 6 -31.55 8.30 1.15
N GLU A 7 -32.76 8.56 1.66
CA GLU A 7 -33.96 8.47 0.85
C GLU A 7 -33.91 9.46 -0.31
N GLY A 8 -34.23 8.98 -1.52
CA GLY A 8 -34.09 9.74 -2.75
C GLY A 8 -32.65 9.95 -3.23
N GLY A 9 -31.67 9.34 -2.60
CA GLY A 9 -30.26 9.36 -3.00
C GLY A 9 -29.97 8.50 -4.24
N CYS A 10 -28.68 8.32 -4.54
CA CYS A 10 -28.24 7.57 -5.72
C CYS A 10 -28.61 6.08 -5.60
N PRO A 11 -29.36 5.50 -6.55
CA PRO A 11 -29.76 4.10 -6.49
C PRO A 11 -28.58 3.12 -6.48
N TRP A 12 -27.48 3.47 -7.16
CA TRP A 12 -26.27 2.65 -7.18
C TRP A 12 -25.54 2.69 -5.84
N ASP A 13 -25.33 3.90 -5.27
CA ASP A 13 -24.66 4.07 -3.98
C ASP A 13 -25.38 3.32 -2.84
N ARG A 14 -26.71 3.35 -2.85
CA ARG A 14 -27.55 2.70 -1.85
C ARG A 14 -27.51 1.17 -1.89
N GLN A 15 -27.07 0.57 -2.98
CA GLN A 15 -26.90 -0.88 -3.13
C GLN A 15 -25.52 -1.35 -2.70
N GLN A 16 -24.59 -0.44 -2.44
CA GLN A 16 -23.24 -0.82 -2.08
C GLN A 16 -23.17 -1.43 -0.67
N THR A 17 -22.21 -2.31 -0.50
CA THR A 17 -21.81 -2.92 0.76
C THR A 17 -20.32 -2.68 0.99
N HIS A 18 -19.83 -2.87 2.21
CA HIS A 18 -18.37 -2.82 2.47
C HIS A 18 -17.59 -3.75 1.55
N ASN A 19 -18.12 -4.94 1.26
CA ASN A 19 -17.47 -5.93 0.38
C ASN A 19 -17.46 -5.47 -1.09
N SER A 20 -18.55 -4.85 -1.58
CA SER A 20 -18.59 -4.39 -2.97
C SER A 20 -17.68 -3.19 -3.20
N LEU A 21 -17.47 -2.35 -2.17
CA LEU A 21 -16.61 -1.17 -2.24
C LEU A 21 -15.12 -1.48 -1.99
N LEU A 22 -14.77 -2.65 -1.45
CA LEU A 22 -13.38 -3.01 -1.14
C LEU A 22 -12.45 -2.88 -2.35
N ARG A 23 -12.91 -3.31 -3.53
CA ARG A 23 -12.13 -3.20 -4.77
C ARG A 23 -11.84 -1.75 -5.12
N PHE A 24 -12.83 -0.86 -5.03
CA PHE A 24 -12.66 0.55 -5.34
C PHE A 24 -11.66 1.21 -4.41
N LEU A 25 -11.73 0.96 -3.09
CA LEU A 25 -10.74 1.47 -2.14
C LEU A 25 -9.29 1.07 -2.51
N LEU A 26 -9.08 -0.14 -3.04
CA LEU A 26 -7.77 -0.60 -3.50
C LEU A 26 -7.39 0.04 -4.83
N ASP A 27 -8.34 0.14 -5.77
CA ASP A 27 -8.11 0.72 -7.07
C ASP A 27 -7.69 2.18 -6.95
N GLU A 28 -8.44 3.02 -6.20
CA GLU A 28 -8.10 4.43 -5.96
C GLU A 28 -6.73 4.60 -5.28
N ALA A 29 -6.39 3.72 -4.33
CA ALA A 29 -5.08 3.76 -3.69
C ALA A 29 -3.94 3.43 -4.67
N TYR A 30 -4.17 2.51 -5.63
CA TYR A 30 -3.20 2.21 -6.68
C TYR A 30 -3.14 3.31 -7.74
N GLU A 31 -4.26 3.93 -8.09
CA GLU A 31 -4.32 5.04 -9.04
C GLU A 31 -3.62 6.28 -8.47
N ALA A 32 -3.81 6.61 -7.19
CA ALA A 32 -3.04 7.63 -6.50
C ALA A 32 -1.53 7.33 -6.54
N ALA A 33 -1.13 6.08 -6.29
CA ALA A 33 0.27 5.68 -6.37
C ALA A 33 0.80 5.78 -7.80
N ALA A 34 -0.04 5.48 -8.82
CA ALA A 34 0.30 5.59 -10.24
C ALA A 34 0.56 7.04 -10.64
N ALA A 35 -0.35 7.93 -10.30
CA ALA A 35 -0.23 9.37 -10.55
C ALA A 35 1.05 9.94 -9.91
N LEU A 36 1.34 9.55 -8.66
CA LEU A 36 2.57 9.98 -7.97
C LEU A 36 3.85 9.52 -8.69
N VAL A 37 3.89 8.27 -9.18
CA VAL A 37 5.05 7.75 -9.93
C VAL A 37 5.18 8.41 -11.30
N ALA A 38 4.04 8.77 -11.91
CA ALA A 38 4.01 9.50 -13.18
C ALA A 38 4.38 10.98 -13.02
N GLU A 39 4.51 11.49 -11.78
CA GLU A 39 4.68 12.91 -11.44
C GLU A 39 3.48 13.77 -11.87
N ASP A 40 2.31 13.12 -12.04
CA ASP A 40 1.02 13.78 -12.31
C ASP A 40 0.42 14.24 -10.98
N TRP A 41 0.77 15.44 -10.57
CA TRP A 41 0.32 16.02 -9.30
C TRP A 41 -1.18 16.30 -9.27
N GLN A 42 -1.78 16.68 -10.42
CA GLN A 42 -3.23 16.93 -10.47
C GLN A 42 -3.98 15.61 -10.29
N GLY A 43 -3.65 14.59 -11.06
CA GLY A 43 -4.21 13.25 -10.90
C GLY A 43 -4.01 12.69 -9.49
N PHE A 44 -2.82 12.89 -8.91
CA PHE A 44 -2.56 12.44 -7.53
C PHE A 44 -3.52 13.05 -6.49
N TRP A 45 -3.84 14.34 -6.60
CA TRP A 45 -4.80 14.98 -5.67
C TRP A 45 -6.23 14.53 -5.93
N ASP A 46 -6.60 14.29 -7.17
CA ASP A 46 -7.92 13.79 -7.55
C ASP A 46 -8.12 12.37 -6.96
N GLU A 47 -7.16 11.46 -7.14
CA GLU A 47 -7.22 10.10 -6.60
C GLU A 47 -7.19 10.04 -5.06
N LEU A 48 -6.44 10.94 -4.41
CA LEU A 48 -6.53 11.07 -2.94
C LEU A 48 -7.92 11.51 -2.48
N GLY A 49 -8.62 12.31 -3.28
CA GLY A 49 -10.02 12.67 -3.07
C GLY A 49 -10.91 11.43 -3.12
N ASP A 50 -10.69 10.53 -4.06
CA ASP A 50 -11.45 9.29 -4.21
C ASP A 50 -11.14 8.28 -3.10
N VAL A 51 -9.90 8.17 -2.66
CA VAL A 51 -9.56 7.42 -1.43
C VAL A 51 -10.31 7.99 -0.20
N LEU A 52 -10.37 9.32 -0.06
CA LEU A 52 -11.14 9.96 1.01
C LEU A 52 -12.63 9.70 0.88
N LEU A 53 -13.18 9.69 -0.36
CA LEU A 53 -14.55 9.31 -0.64
C LEU A 53 -14.85 7.89 -0.15
N GLN A 54 -13.96 6.93 -0.40
CA GLN A 54 -14.12 5.55 0.09
C GLN A 54 -14.18 5.51 1.62
N VAL A 55 -13.31 6.25 2.31
CA VAL A 55 -13.34 6.35 3.78
C VAL A 55 -14.69 6.90 4.27
N ALA A 56 -15.17 7.98 3.65
CA ALA A 56 -16.45 8.59 3.99
C ALA A 56 -17.63 7.66 3.69
N PHE A 57 -17.57 6.90 2.60
CA PHE A 57 -18.59 5.94 2.19
C PHE A 57 -18.74 4.85 3.24
N HIS A 58 -17.64 4.17 3.56
CA HIS A 58 -17.62 3.10 4.57
C HIS A 58 -18.10 3.60 5.95
N ALA A 59 -17.69 4.80 6.34
CA ALA A 59 -18.08 5.35 7.64
C ALA A 59 -19.58 5.69 7.71
N VAL A 60 -20.12 6.32 6.67
CA VAL A 60 -21.55 6.71 6.67
C VAL A 60 -22.48 5.51 6.56
N MET A 61 -22.07 4.42 5.91
CA MET A 61 -22.81 3.16 5.88
C MET A 61 -23.01 2.55 7.27
N GLU A 62 -22.08 2.73 8.20
CA GLU A 62 -22.22 2.25 9.60
C GLU A 62 -23.14 3.13 10.43
N GLY A 63 -23.44 4.34 9.98
CA GLY A 63 -24.39 5.22 10.63
C GLY A 63 -23.86 6.62 10.99
N PRO A 64 -24.76 7.43 11.59
CA PRO A 64 -24.42 8.80 11.99
C PRO A 64 -23.27 8.85 13.00
N GLY A 65 -22.35 9.79 12.81
CA GLY A 65 -21.19 10.01 13.71
C GLY A 65 -20.00 9.07 13.48
N GLN A 66 -20.14 8.02 12.66
CA GLN A 66 -19.03 7.09 12.44
C GLN A 66 -17.86 7.73 11.68
N PHE A 67 -18.14 8.67 10.77
CA PHE A 67 -17.07 9.42 10.10
C PHE A 67 -16.25 10.24 11.11
N ASP A 68 -16.92 10.94 12.02
CA ASP A 68 -16.26 11.69 13.07
C ASP A 68 -15.47 10.77 14.01
N ALA A 69 -16.00 9.60 14.34
CA ALA A 69 -15.30 8.59 15.14
C ALA A 69 -14.02 8.08 14.45
N VAL A 70 -14.02 7.89 13.14
CA VAL A 70 -12.83 7.52 12.36
C VAL A 70 -11.79 8.62 12.42
N VAL A 71 -12.19 9.88 12.21
CA VAL A 71 -11.30 11.04 12.24
C VAL A 71 -10.72 11.24 13.65
N LEU A 72 -11.57 11.29 14.68
CA LEU A 72 -11.14 11.48 16.07
C LEU A 72 -10.22 10.35 16.53
N GLY A 73 -10.55 9.10 16.22
CA GLY A 73 -9.70 7.96 16.54
C GLY A 73 -8.32 8.04 15.87
N GLN A 74 -8.22 8.63 14.68
CA GLN A 74 -6.93 8.87 14.03
C GLN A 74 -6.17 10.01 14.69
N VAL A 75 -6.85 11.10 15.07
CA VAL A 75 -6.26 12.25 15.80
C VAL A 75 -5.69 11.79 17.14
N GLU A 76 -6.47 11.07 17.94
CA GLU A 76 -6.02 10.52 19.22
C GLU A 76 -4.79 9.62 19.07
N LYS A 77 -4.78 8.78 18.03
CA LYS A 77 -3.65 7.92 17.70
C LYS A 77 -2.39 8.73 17.36
N LEU A 78 -2.54 9.81 16.58
CA LEU A 78 -1.41 10.69 16.23
C LEU A 78 -0.86 11.40 17.46
N ILE A 79 -1.70 11.98 18.30
CA ILE A 79 -1.31 12.64 19.54
C ILE A 79 -0.53 11.66 20.43
N ARG A 80 -1.09 10.47 20.67
CA ARG A 80 -0.48 9.47 21.53
C ARG A 80 0.88 8.96 21.01
N ARG A 81 1.04 8.84 19.69
CA ARG A 81 2.28 8.30 19.06
C ARG A 81 3.34 9.37 18.85
N HIS A 82 3.01 10.66 18.97
CA HIS A 82 3.93 11.78 18.80
C HIS A 82 3.98 12.66 20.05
N PRO A 83 4.31 12.11 21.23
CA PRO A 83 4.35 12.91 22.47
C PRO A 83 5.35 14.06 22.38
N HIS A 84 6.42 13.91 21.61
CA HIS A 84 7.42 14.95 21.36
C HIS A 84 6.89 16.17 20.57
N VAL A 85 5.69 16.07 20.00
CA VAL A 85 5.01 17.16 19.28
C VAL A 85 3.85 17.74 20.09
N PHE A 86 3.09 16.87 20.76
CA PHE A 86 1.78 17.22 21.33
C PHE A 86 1.76 17.33 22.85
N HIS A 87 2.85 16.98 23.55
CA HIS A 87 2.91 17.10 25.01
C HIS A 87 3.96 18.11 25.45
N ASP A 88 3.53 19.10 26.23
CA ASP A 88 4.43 20.07 26.83
C ASP A 88 5.44 19.38 27.76
N GLY A 89 6.72 19.75 27.64
CA GLY A 89 7.80 19.17 28.43
C GLY A 89 8.31 17.80 27.95
N ALA A 90 7.77 17.25 26.86
CA ALA A 90 8.34 16.05 26.27
C ALA A 90 9.75 16.31 25.71
N PRO A 91 10.68 15.34 25.82
CA PRO A 91 12.01 15.47 25.24
C PRO A 91 11.93 15.75 23.74
N GLN A 92 12.61 16.81 23.29
CA GLN A 92 12.72 17.06 21.85
C GLN A 92 13.48 15.94 21.17
N VAL A 93 12.81 15.25 20.23
CA VAL A 93 13.43 14.23 19.40
C VAL A 93 13.77 14.89 18.06
N ARG A 94 15.05 15.01 17.76
CA ARG A 94 15.55 15.66 16.52
C ARG A 94 15.94 14.68 15.44
N ASP A 95 16.03 13.42 15.80
CA ASP A 95 16.44 12.34 14.91
C ASP A 95 15.22 11.52 14.46
N ALA A 96 15.07 11.37 13.15
CA ALA A 96 13.97 10.61 12.53
C ALA A 96 13.99 9.13 12.92
N GLU A 97 15.16 8.54 13.12
CA GLU A 97 15.28 7.13 13.53
C GLU A 97 14.77 6.94 14.95
N ALA A 98 15.08 7.87 15.87
CA ALA A 98 14.57 7.84 17.24
C ALA A 98 13.04 8.05 17.28
N VAL A 99 12.49 8.91 16.42
CA VAL A 99 11.02 9.06 16.26
C VAL A 99 10.40 7.75 15.80
N MET A 100 10.97 7.08 14.79
CA MET A 100 10.47 5.80 14.29
C MET A 100 10.53 4.68 15.35
N ALA A 101 11.61 4.61 16.12
CA ALA A 101 11.76 3.65 17.21
C ALA A 101 10.70 3.86 18.31
N ASN A 102 10.46 5.12 18.69
CA ASN A 102 9.43 5.49 19.64
C ASN A 102 8.03 5.14 19.13
N TRP A 103 7.73 5.44 17.89
CA TRP A 103 6.46 5.14 17.24
C TRP A 103 6.19 3.62 17.20
N GLU A 104 7.18 2.81 16.82
CA GLU A 104 7.09 1.35 16.84
C GLU A 104 6.90 0.80 18.27
N SER A 105 7.56 1.42 19.26
CA SER A 105 7.40 1.06 20.68
C SER A 105 5.98 1.35 21.16
N GLN A 106 5.44 2.53 20.87
CA GLN A 106 4.07 2.88 21.23
C GLN A 106 3.06 1.98 20.54
N LYS A 107 3.25 1.68 19.27
CA LYS A 107 2.40 0.75 18.52
C LYS A 107 2.38 -0.65 19.12
N ARG A 108 3.53 -1.16 19.63
CA ARG A 108 3.59 -2.44 20.35
C ARG A 108 2.82 -2.41 21.66
N ARG A 109 2.91 -1.30 22.41
CA ARG A 109 2.20 -1.13 23.70
C ARG A 109 0.68 -1.09 23.55
N GLU A 110 0.18 -0.65 22.39
CA GLU A 110 -1.25 -0.65 22.08
C GLU A 110 -1.87 -2.06 21.98
N GLY A 111 -1.04 -3.11 22.02
CA GLY A 111 -1.51 -4.50 22.11
C GLY A 111 -2.35 -4.96 20.92
N LYS A 112 -2.33 -4.23 19.80
CA LYS A 112 -3.06 -4.67 18.61
C LYS A 112 -2.51 -6.01 18.17
N LYS A 113 -3.37 -7.03 18.27
CA LYS A 113 -3.10 -8.35 17.68
C LYS A 113 -2.74 -8.16 16.21
N PRO A 114 -1.80 -8.93 15.66
CA PRO A 114 -1.56 -8.97 14.22
C PRO A 114 -2.91 -9.10 13.52
N GLN A 115 -3.17 -8.25 12.54
CA GLN A 115 -4.42 -8.34 11.79
C GLN A 115 -4.52 -9.74 11.18
N GLN A 116 -5.61 -10.44 11.48
CA GLN A 116 -5.87 -11.78 10.95
C GLN A 116 -5.97 -11.81 9.41
N ALA A 117 -6.10 -10.65 8.77
CA ALA A 117 -6.25 -10.49 7.32
C ALA A 117 -4.94 -10.08 6.60
N GLU A 118 -3.77 -10.39 7.16
CA GLU A 118 -2.49 -10.10 6.48
C GLU A 118 -2.35 -10.81 5.13
N TRP A 119 -3.04 -11.93 4.94
CA TRP A 119 -3.10 -12.65 3.68
C TRP A 119 -3.81 -11.90 2.54
N MET A 120 -4.59 -10.85 2.85
CA MET A 120 -5.21 -9.98 1.85
C MET A 120 -4.29 -8.84 1.35
N LEU A 121 -3.12 -8.68 1.96
CA LEU A 121 -2.15 -7.70 1.47
C LEU A 121 -1.55 -8.17 0.14
N PRO A 122 -1.11 -7.24 -0.73
CA PRO A 122 -0.28 -7.60 -1.87
C PRO A 122 0.85 -8.53 -1.44
N ALA A 123 1.08 -9.58 -2.21
CA ALA A 123 1.92 -10.72 -1.78
C ALA A 123 3.31 -10.28 -1.30
N LEU A 124 3.95 -9.34 -2.00
CA LEU A 124 5.27 -8.82 -1.60
C LEU A 124 5.22 -7.98 -0.32
N VAL A 125 4.13 -7.23 -0.07
CA VAL A 125 3.93 -6.50 1.19
C VAL A 125 3.76 -7.48 2.35
N TRP A 126 2.99 -8.53 2.15
CA TRP A 126 2.82 -9.59 3.13
C TRP A 126 4.15 -10.31 3.42
N ALA A 127 4.87 -10.72 2.36
CA ALA A 127 6.18 -11.35 2.47
C ALA A 127 7.19 -10.47 3.24
N LYS A 128 7.25 -9.16 2.96
CA LYS A 128 8.07 -8.20 3.73
C LYS A 128 7.70 -8.17 5.22
N ARG A 129 6.41 -8.23 5.58
CA ARG A 129 5.97 -8.28 6.98
C ARG A 129 6.35 -9.59 7.67
N MET A 130 6.21 -10.71 6.96
CA MET A 130 6.60 -12.04 7.45
C MET A 130 8.10 -12.11 7.71
N SER A 131 8.92 -11.62 6.78
CA SER A 131 10.38 -11.56 6.91
C SER A 131 10.83 -10.78 8.15
N ARG A 132 10.24 -9.62 8.43
CA ARG A 132 10.52 -8.83 9.65
C ARG A 132 10.19 -9.59 10.95
N ARG A 133 9.31 -10.58 10.91
CA ARG A 133 8.96 -11.46 12.04
C ARG A 133 9.87 -12.68 12.13
N ARG A 134 10.91 -12.77 11.30
CA ARG A 134 11.80 -13.94 11.18
C ARG A 134 11.07 -15.23 10.81
N LEU A 135 9.92 -15.12 10.16
CA LEU A 135 9.23 -16.25 9.56
C LEU A 135 9.81 -16.41 8.17
N THR A 136 10.66 -17.40 7.98
CA THR A 136 11.26 -17.73 6.68
C THR A 136 10.63 -19.01 6.14
N PRO A 137 10.41 -19.13 4.82
CA PRO A 137 10.10 -20.42 4.23
C PRO A 137 11.24 -21.40 4.52
N GLN A 138 10.94 -22.68 4.57
CA GLN A 138 11.96 -23.72 4.77
C GLN A 138 12.79 -24.01 3.50
N THR A 139 12.62 -23.21 2.46
CA THR A 139 13.26 -23.34 1.17
C THR A 139 14.68 -22.76 1.15
N GLU A 140 15.57 -23.46 0.47
CA GLU A 140 16.94 -22.99 0.21
C GLU A 140 16.92 -21.66 -0.55
N VAL A 141 17.70 -20.69 -0.10
CA VAL A 141 17.83 -19.40 -0.76
C VAL A 141 18.61 -19.61 -2.05
N TYR A 142 17.94 -19.43 -3.19
CA TYR A 142 18.60 -19.51 -4.49
C TYR A 142 19.73 -18.48 -4.62
N GLN A 143 20.91 -18.95 -5.06
CA GLN A 143 22.09 -18.11 -5.22
C GLN A 143 21.97 -17.23 -6.47
N GLY A 144 21.19 -16.16 -6.35
CA GLY A 144 21.07 -15.13 -7.38
C GLY A 144 20.11 -15.45 -8.53
N ILE A 145 19.82 -14.44 -9.33
CA ILE A 145 18.85 -14.52 -10.46
C ILE A 145 19.25 -15.57 -11.51
N SER A 146 20.56 -15.76 -11.73
CA SER A 146 21.07 -16.76 -12.69
C SER A 146 20.77 -18.19 -12.24
N GLY A 147 20.89 -18.47 -10.93
CA GLY A 147 20.53 -19.77 -10.37
C GLY A 147 19.03 -20.05 -10.46
N LEU A 148 18.21 -19.03 -10.24
CA LEU A 148 16.75 -19.11 -10.39
C LEU A 148 16.33 -19.46 -11.83
N LEU A 149 16.93 -18.82 -12.83
CA LEU A 149 16.65 -19.11 -14.24
C LEU A 149 17.07 -20.54 -14.63
N GLU A 150 18.17 -21.05 -14.09
CA GLU A 150 18.62 -22.41 -14.36
C GLU A 150 17.69 -23.44 -13.70
N VAL A 151 17.28 -23.22 -12.46
CA VAL A 151 16.28 -24.05 -11.78
C VAL A 151 14.96 -24.05 -12.55
N TYR A 152 14.52 -22.89 -13.03
CA TYR A 152 13.30 -22.74 -13.83
C TYR A 152 13.37 -23.58 -15.13
N ARG A 153 14.51 -23.56 -15.85
CA ARG A 153 14.69 -24.32 -17.10
C ARG A 153 14.69 -25.83 -16.92
N GLN A 154 15.14 -26.31 -15.76
CA GLN A 154 15.28 -27.72 -15.43
C GLN A 154 14.08 -28.30 -14.69
N SER A 155 13.16 -27.46 -14.25
CA SER A 155 12.03 -27.90 -13.46
C SER A 155 10.85 -28.37 -14.29
N ALA A 156 10.12 -29.34 -13.77
CA ALA A 156 8.87 -29.77 -14.35
C ALA A 156 7.80 -28.69 -14.23
N PRO A 157 6.84 -28.56 -15.15
CA PRO A 157 5.83 -27.48 -15.16
C PRO A 157 5.02 -27.37 -13.86
N ASP A 158 4.75 -28.46 -13.18
CA ASP A 158 4.04 -28.54 -11.91
C ASP A 158 4.78 -27.89 -10.73
N LYS A 159 6.11 -27.73 -10.83
CA LYS A 159 6.94 -27.08 -9.81
C LYS A 159 7.17 -25.60 -10.07
N LEU A 160 6.80 -25.07 -11.22
CA LEU A 160 7.09 -23.68 -11.59
C LEU A 160 6.38 -22.67 -10.69
N GLU A 161 5.17 -22.97 -10.25
CA GLU A 161 4.41 -22.11 -9.34
C GLU A 161 5.10 -21.97 -7.98
N GLU A 162 5.59 -23.09 -7.41
CA GLU A 162 6.35 -23.11 -6.15
C GLU A 162 7.65 -22.31 -6.28
N ILE A 163 8.42 -22.54 -7.36
CA ILE A 163 9.67 -21.83 -7.63
C ILE A 163 9.46 -20.32 -7.79
N LEU A 164 8.41 -19.91 -8.48
CA LEU A 164 8.08 -18.49 -8.64
C LEU A 164 7.65 -17.86 -7.31
N GLY A 165 6.91 -18.60 -6.49
CA GLY A 165 6.55 -18.16 -5.14
C GLY A 165 7.77 -17.93 -4.26
N ASP A 166 8.70 -18.88 -4.25
CA ASP A 166 9.96 -18.80 -3.49
C ASP A 166 10.85 -17.64 -3.98
N ALA A 167 10.91 -17.42 -5.30
CA ALA A 167 11.62 -16.29 -5.88
C ALA A 167 11.02 -14.95 -5.41
N GLY A 168 9.71 -14.82 -5.46
CA GLY A 168 9.00 -13.62 -4.96
C GLY A 168 9.27 -13.38 -3.47
N TRP A 169 9.26 -14.44 -2.66
CA TRP A 169 9.62 -14.36 -1.26
C TRP A 169 11.07 -13.88 -1.07
N ALA A 170 12.03 -14.45 -1.77
CA ALA A 170 13.45 -14.09 -1.67
C ALA A 170 13.67 -12.61 -2.00
N VAL A 171 13.01 -12.09 -3.04
CA VAL A 171 13.05 -10.67 -3.41
C VAL A 171 12.49 -9.78 -2.29
N ALA A 172 11.34 -10.16 -1.72
CA ALA A 172 10.73 -9.40 -0.63
C ALA A 172 11.59 -9.42 0.64
N ALA A 173 12.18 -10.56 0.98
CA ALA A 173 13.06 -10.72 2.13
C ALA A 173 14.35 -9.89 1.97
N ALA A 174 14.98 -9.93 0.80
CA ALA A 174 16.14 -9.10 0.48
C ALA A 174 15.81 -7.60 0.58
N GLY A 175 14.69 -7.16 0.00
CA GLY A 175 14.23 -5.78 0.13
C GLY A 175 14.06 -5.37 1.59
N ALA A 176 13.49 -6.23 2.43
CA ALA A 176 13.30 -5.95 3.85
C ALA A 176 14.62 -5.78 4.61
N GLN A 177 15.69 -6.53 4.27
CA GLN A 177 17.02 -6.39 4.88
C GLN A 177 17.64 -5.01 4.59
N TRP A 178 17.37 -4.44 3.43
CA TRP A 178 17.90 -3.14 3.01
C TRP A 178 16.94 -1.97 3.26
N GLY A 179 15.84 -2.20 3.98
CA GLY A 179 14.83 -1.17 4.24
C GLY A 179 14.00 -0.78 3.01
N LEU A 180 14.10 -1.55 1.91
CA LEU A 180 13.41 -1.29 0.65
C LEU A 180 12.03 -1.98 0.64
N ASP A 181 11.12 -1.41 -0.13
CA ASP A 181 9.84 -2.01 -0.45
C ASP A 181 9.92 -2.68 -1.82
N ALA A 182 9.80 -4.01 -1.85
CA ALA A 182 9.94 -4.78 -3.09
C ALA A 182 8.75 -4.56 -4.03
N GLU A 183 7.53 -4.39 -3.51
CA GLU A 183 6.34 -4.06 -4.29
C GLU A 183 6.52 -2.71 -4.99
N TRP A 184 6.88 -1.68 -4.21
CA TRP A 184 7.15 -0.35 -4.74
C TRP A 184 8.30 -0.31 -5.74
N ALA A 185 9.37 -1.09 -5.51
CA ALA A 185 10.50 -1.21 -6.44
C ALA A 185 10.06 -1.85 -7.77
N LEU A 186 9.23 -2.89 -7.72
CA LEU A 186 8.67 -3.54 -8.90
C LEU A 186 7.76 -2.57 -9.67
N TRP A 187 6.91 -1.85 -8.97
CA TRP A 187 6.02 -0.84 -9.55
C TRP A 187 6.78 0.24 -10.34
N LYS A 188 7.83 0.82 -9.74
CA LYS A 188 8.71 1.76 -10.44
C LYS A 188 9.39 1.14 -11.67
N ALA A 189 9.76 -0.12 -11.59
CA ALA A 189 10.36 -0.82 -12.73
C ALA A 189 9.36 -0.96 -13.88
N LEU A 190 8.13 -1.37 -13.59
CA LEU A 190 7.05 -1.50 -14.58
C LEU A 190 6.71 -0.15 -15.23
N SER A 191 6.60 0.92 -14.44
CA SER A 191 6.36 2.28 -14.96
C SER A 191 7.45 2.74 -15.91
N ARG A 192 8.74 2.46 -15.62
CA ARG A 192 9.85 2.75 -16.55
C ARG A 192 9.75 1.94 -17.84
N CYS A 193 9.35 0.69 -17.77
CA CYS A 193 9.14 -0.16 -18.95
C CYS A 193 8.01 0.40 -19.82
N GLN A 194 6.91 0.81 -19.23
CA GLN A 194 5.77 1.38 -19.94
C GLN A 194 6.15 2.68 -20.66
N LYS A 195 6.86 3.61 -19.99
CA LYS A 195 7.34 4.85 -20.62
C LYS A 195 8.28 4.58 -21.82
N ARG A 196 9.10 3.53 -21.77
CA ARG A 196 9.97 3.12 -22.88
C ARG A 196 9.22 2.44 -24.03
N ALA A 197 8.10 1.83 -23.77
CA ALA A 197 7.28 1.13 -24.77
C ALA A 197 6.33 2.08 -25.53
N GLN A 198 6.08 3.29 -25.00
CA GLN A 198 5.34 4.32 -25.74
C GLN A 198 6.25 4.88 -26.84
N PRO A 199 5.91 4.73 -28.14
CA PRO A 199 6.68 5.36 -29.20
C PRO A 199 6.63 6.88 -29.02
N ALA A 200 7.76 7.55 -29.25
CA ALA A 200 7.85 9.01 -29.33
C ALA A 200 7.05 9.51 -30.54
N SER A 201 5.75 9.56 -30.42
CA SER A 201 4.83 10.05 -31.44
C SER A 201 3.94 11.11 -30.80
N LEU A 202 4.09 12.32 -31.32
CA LEU A 202 3.23 13.50 -31.26
C LEU A 202 3.87 14.75 -30.58
N GLU A 203 5.16 14.99 -30.81
CA GLU A 203 5.70 16.34 -30.77
C GLU A 203 6.25 16.73 -32.17
N SER A 204 5.40 16.81 -33.15
CA SER A 204 5.67 17.53 -34.40
C SER A 204 4.37 17.70 -35.13
N ASP A 205 3.66 18.80 -34.87
CA ASP A 205 2.89 19.59 -35.85
C ASP A 205 2.05 20.68 -35.12
N THR A 206 2.78 21.68 -34.62
CA THR A 206 2.13 22.99 -34.38
C THR A 206 3.12 24.13 -34.62
N THR A 207 3.79 24.11 -35.79
CA THR A 207 4.43 25.32 -36.35
C THR A 207 4.33 25.26 -37.87
N ALA A 208 3.19 25.64 -38.41
CA ALA A 208 3.02 26.19 -39.74
C ALA A 208 1.55 26.63 -39.94
N THR A 209 1.27 27.85 -39.69
CA THR A 209 0.62 28.88 -40.50
C THR A 209 0.15 30.02 -39.61
#